data_ff275d0fe54c88d852844d33d0834e35
#
_entry.id   ff275d0fe54c88d852844d33d0834e35
#
_cell.length_a   1.000
_cell.length_b   1.000
_cell.length_c   1.000
_cell.angle_alpha   90.00
_cell.angle_beta   90.00
_cell.angle_gamma   90.00
#
_symmetry.space_group_name_H-M   'P 1'
#
loop_
_entity.id
_entity.type
_entity.pdbx_description
1 polymer ?
#
loop_
_entity_poly.entity_id
_entity_poly.type
_entity_poly.pdbx_seq_one_letter_code
_entity_poly.pdbx_strand_id
1 'polypeptide(L)'
;KEKIILGVAGYGYSWQNPGNAHSVTYKRAVELAAQGGGVKWDANHKSPFAHYQGREMWFENAASISHKLDLVNKYGIKGIALWRLGQEDPDIWPVVASKLSL
;
A
#
# COMPACT_ATOMS: atom_id res chain seq x y z
N LYS A 1 2.26 -21.11 11.23
CA LYS A 1 2.95 -19.88 10.80
C LYS A 1 3.71 -20.12 9.49
N GLU A 2 4.39 -21.23 9.39
CA GLU A 2 5.15 -21.56 8.17
C GLU A 2 4.28 -21.75 6.95
N LYS A 3 2.99 -21.99 7.16
CA LYS A 3 2.02 -22.20 6.08
C LYS A 3 1.16 -20.98 5.81
N ILE A 4 1.40 -19.87 6.52
CA ILE A 4 0.62 -18.64 6.37
C ILE A 4 1.36 -17.69 5.42
N ILE A 5 0.62 -17.10 4.50
CA ILE A 5 1.12 -16.08 3.59
C ILE A 5 0.28 -14.82 3.81
N LEU A 6 0.95 -13.70 4.04
CA LEU A 6 0.27 -12.42 4.20
C LEU A 6 -0.09 -11.83 2.83
N GLY A 7 -1.38 -11.59 2.62
CA GLY A 7 -1.83 -10.91 1.41
C GLY A 7 -1.58 -9.42 1.49
N VAL A 8 -0.98 -8.85 0.45
CA VAL A 8 -0.67 -7.43 0.38
C VAL A 8 -1.24 -6.85 -0.91
N ALA A 9 -2.01 -5.77 -0.81
CA ALA A 9 -2.51 -5.07 -1.98
C ALA A 9 -1.43 -4.15 -2.53
N GLY A 10 -1.17 -4.26 -3.84
CA GLY A 10 -0.28 -3.32 -4.53
C GLY A 10 -1.02 -2.11 -5.05
N TYR A 11 -2.32 -2.07 -4.87
CA TYR A 11 -3.19 -1.00 -5.32
C TYR A 11 -3.90 -0.36 -4.14
N GLY A 12 -4.67 0.68 -4.40
CA GLY A 12 -5.46 1.33 -3.37
C GLY A 12 -6.90 1.52 -3.79
N TYR A 13 -7.63 2.26 -2.98
CA TYR A 13 -9.02 2.61 -3.25
C TYR A 13 -9.21 4.11 -3.13
N SER A 14 -10.07 4.63 -4.00
CA SER A 14 -10.53 6.01 -3.96
C SER A 14 -12.04 5.98 -3.77
N TRP A 15 -12.54 6.69 -2.76
CA TRP A 15 -13.99 6.74 -2.53
C TRP A 15 -14.44 8.13 -2.12
N GLN A 16 -15.73 8.36 -2.35
CA GLN A 16 -16.43 9.57 -1.96
C GLN A 16 -17.49 9.18 -0.92
N ASN A 17 -17.57 9.92 0.14
CA ASN A 17 -18.49 9.58 1.22
C ASN A 17 -19.93 10.03 0.88
N PRO A 18 -20.96 9.13 0.99
CA PRO A 18 -20.84 7.71 1.28
C PRO A 18 -20.66 6.89 -0.01
N GLY A 19 -19.57 6.29 -0.14
CA GLY A 19 -19.37 5.10 -0.77
C GLY A 19 -19.37 4.84 -2.25
N ASN A 20 -18.81 5.58 -3.17
CA ASN A 20 -18.42 5.07 -4.48
C ASN A 20 -16.93 4.74 -4.48
N ALA A 21 -16.59 3.48 -4.17
CA ALA A 21 -15.20 3.06 -4.12
C ALA A 21 -14.73 2.60 -5.51
N HIS A 22 -13.57 3.11 -5.94
CA HIS A 22 -12.90 2.68 -7.14
C HIS A 22 -11.48 2.26 -6.79
N SER A 23 -11.00 1.18 -7.40
CA SER A 23 -9.60 0.81 -7.24
C SER A 23 -8.72 1.85 -7.95
N VAL A 24 -7.52 2.07 -7.41
CA VAL A 24 -6.58 3.04 -7.96
C VAL A 24 -5.18 2.44 -7.90
N THR A 25 -4.39 2.62 -8.97
CA THR A 25 -3.00 2.21 -8.97
C THR A 25 -2.16 3.18 -8.14
N TYR A 26 -1.00 2.74 -7.68
CA TYR A 26 -0.07 3.63 -6.97
C TYR A 26 0.25 4.87 -7.79
N LYS A 27 0.60 4.68 -9.07
CA LYS A 27 0.96 5.80 -9.95
C LYS A 27 -0.17 6.82 -10.05
N ARG A 28 -1.39 6.34 -10.25
CA ARG A 28 -2.55 7.22 -10.39
C ARG A 28 -2.88 7.92 -9.08
N ALA A 29 -2.77 7.21 -7.96
CA ALA A 29 -3.01 7.80 -6.65
C ALA A 29 -2.04 8.95 -6.36
N VAL A 30 -0.77 8.78 -6.68
CA VAL A 30 0.24 9.83 -6.49
C VAL A 30 -0.03 11.02 -7.40
N GLU A 31 -0.39 10.77 -8.66
CA GLU A 31 -0.73 11.83 -9.60
C GLU A 31 -1.91 12.67 -9.11
N LEU A 32 -2.96 12.03 -8.64
CA LEU A 32 -4.15 12.71 -8.13
C LEU A 32 -3.86 13.42 -6.81
N ALA A 33 -3.08 12.79 -5.94
CA ALA A 33 -2.70 13.38 -4.66
C ALA A 33 -1.96 14.71 -4.84
N ALA A 34 -1.09 14.80 -5.85
CA ALA A 34 -0.34 16.01 -6.14
C ALA A 34 -1.25 17.21 -6.45
N GLN A 35 -2.46 16.95 -6.94
CA GLN A 35 -3.44 18.00 -7.23
C GLN A 35 -4.28 18.36 -6.01
N GLY A 36 -4.25 17.54 -4.96
CA GLY A 36 -5.07 17.72 -3.77
C GLY A 36 -4.31 17.94 -2.47
N GLY A 37 -3.07 18.39 -2.55
CA GLY A 37 -2.28 18.70 -1.35
C GLY A 37 -1.20 17.67 -1.04
N GLY A 38 -1.04 16.65 -1.87
CA GLY A 38 0.03 15.66 -1.74
C GLY A 38 -0.35 14.45 -0.90
N VAL A 39 0.54 13.49 -0.88
CA VAL A 39 0.38 12.26 -0.10
C VAL A 39 0.64 12.54 1.37
N LYS A 40 -0.25 12.04 2.23
CA LYS A 40 -0.15 12.16 3.68
C LYS A 40 0.08 10.78 4.29
N TRP A 41 0.46 10.74 5.54
CA TRP A 41 0.76 9.49 6.25
C TRP A 41 -0.10 9.37 7.50
N ASP A 42 -0.78 8.23 7.63
CA ASP A 42 -1.54 7.91 8.85
C ASP A 42 -0.70 6.99 9.74
N ALA A 43 -0.24 7.52 10.87
CA ALA A 43 0.62 6.78 11.77
C ALA A 43 -0.10 5.62 12.46
N ASN A 44 -1.40 5.72 12.65
CA ASN A 44 -2.18 4.66 13.30
C ASN A 44 -2.35 3.45 12.40
N HIS A 45 -2.63 3.68 11.12
CA HIS A 45 -2.84 2.62 10.15
C HIS A 45 -1.57 2.23 9.40
N LYS A 46 -0.50 3.00 9.57
CA LYS A 46 0.77 2.79 8.85
C LYS A 46 0.54 2.75 7.34
N SER A 47 -0.17 3.74 6.84
CA SER A 47 -0.61 3.75 5.45
C SER A 47 -0.63 5.17 4.88
N PRO A 48 -0.27 5.35 3.61
CA PRO A 48 -0.42 6.63 2.94
C PRO A 48 -1.87 6.86 2.55
N PHE A 49 -2.26 8.13 2.56
CA PHE A 49 -3.58 8.53 2.10
C PHE A 49 -3.51 9.92 1.47
N ALA A 50 -4.56 10.30 0.76
CA ALA A 50 -4.65 11.59 0.12
C ALA A 50 -6.10 11.96 -0.14
N HIS A 51 -6.32 13.25 -0.39
CA HIS A 51 -7.63 13.75 -0.79
C HIS A 51 -7.54 14.37 -2.18
N TYR A 52 -8.60 14.21 -2.97
CA TYR A 52 -8.67 14.77 -4.30
C TYR A 52 -10.14 15.00 -4.68
N GLN A 53 -10.53 16.23 -4.91
CA GLN A 53 -11.88 16.62 -5.36
C GLN A 53 -12.99 15.96 -4.54
N GLY A 54 -12.89 16.03 -3.21
CA GLY A 54 -13.88 15.44 -2.31
C GLY A 54 -13.79 13.94 -2.15
N ARG A 55 -12.82 13.30 -2.78
CA ARG A 55 -12.57 11.87 -2.63
C ARG A 55 -11.42 11.64 -1.68
N GLU A 56 -11.47 10.52 -0.98
CA GLU A 56 -10.40 10.06 -0.10
C GLU A 56 -9.77 8.82 -0.71
N MET A 57 -8.44 8.81 -0.79
CA MET A 57 -7.68 7.69 -1.36
C MET A 57 -6.79 7.09 -0.30
N TRP A 58 -6.83 5.77 -0.18
CA TRP A 58 -5.93 4.98 0.67
C TRP A 58 -5.25 3.94 -0.21
N PHE A 59 -3.93 3.83 -0.11
CA PHE A 59 -3.16 2.95 -0.98
C PHE A 59 -1.91 2.45 -0.26
N GLU A 60 -1.17 1.56 -0.90
CA GLU A 60 0.08 1.05 -0.36
C GLU A 60 1.27 1.68 -1.08
N ASN A 61 2.33 1.95 -0.34
CA ASN A 61 3.59 2.40 -0.89
C ASN A 61 4.75 1.63 -0.23
N ALA A 62 5.99 1.96 -0.61
CA ALA A 62 7.16 1.28 -0.05
C ALA A 62 7.19 1.34 1.48
N ALA A 63 6.83 2.48 2.07
CA ALA A 63 6.85 2.64 3.52
C ALA A 63 5.80 1.76 4.21
N SER A 64 4.57 1.74 3.71
CA SER A 64 3.52 0.92 4.32
C SER A 64 3.80 -0.57 4.16
N ILE A 65 4.32 -0.97 3.01
CA ILE A 65 4.69 -2.37 2.77
C ILE A 65 5.86 -2.76 3.66
N SER A 66 6.82 -1.88 3.90
CA SER A 66 7.90 -2.14 4.85
C SER A 66 7.37 -2.52 6.23
N HIS A 67 6.35 -1.80 6.73
CA HIS A 67 5.73 -2.14 8.01
C HIS A 67 5.07 -3.52 7.99
N LYS A 68 4.42 -3.87 6.88
CA LYS A 68 3.82 -5.20 6.74
C LYS A 68 4.85 -6.31 6.69
N LEU A 69 5.99 -6.07 6.05
CA LEU A 69 7.08 -7.04 6.00
C LEU A 69 7.71 -7.26 7.38
N ASP A 70 7.73 -6.22 8.22
CA ASP A 70 8.16 -6.38 9.61
C ASP A 70 7.25 -7.35 10.37
N LEU A 71 5.95 -7.38 10.06
CA LEU A 71 5.04 -8.35 10.65
C LEU A 71 5.35 -9.77 10.19
N VAL A 72 5.73 -9.94 8.92
CA VAL A 72 6.15 -11.24 8.39
C VAL A 72 7.33 -11.78 9.20
N ASN A 73 8.33 -10.95 9.43
CA ASN A 73 9.51 -11.34 10.20
C ASN A 73 9.19 -11.57 11.67
N LYS A 74 8.37 -10.70 12.25
CA LYS A 74 8.03 -10.78 13.69
C LYS A 74 7.27 -12.06 14.04
N TYR A 75 6.35 -12.48 13.18
CA TYR A 75 5.48 -13.62 13.45
C TYR A 75 5.91 -14.90 12.73
N GLY A 76 7.03 -14.89 12.02
CA GLY A 76 7.52 -16.08 11.32
C GLY A 76 6.59 -16.54 10.21
N ILE A 77 5.91 -15.61 9.56
CA ILE A 77 5.00 -15.92 8.45
C ILE A 77 5.86 -16.30 7.24
N LYS A 78 5.36 -17.24 6.42
CA LYS A 78 6.11 -17.80 5.29
C LYS A 78 6.52 -16.72 4.27
N GLY A 79 5.69 -15.72 4.01
CA GLY A 79 5.99 -14.69 3.03
C GLY A 79 4.79 -13.82 2.73
N ILE A 80 4.81 -13.21 1.56
CA ILE A 80 3.72 -12.34 1.11
C ILE A 80 3.21 -12.79 -0.26
N ALA A 81 1.96 -12.43 -0.55
CA ALA A 81 1.37 -12.53 -1.87
C ALA A 81 0.93 -11.13 -2.28
N LEU A 82 1.46 -10.62 -3.37
CA LEU A 82 1.16 -9.27 -3.86
C LEU A 82 0.12 -9.34 -4.98
N TRP A 83 -0.90 -8.54 -4.87
CA TRP A 83 -1.93 -8.39 -5.89
C TRP A 83 -2.05 -6.92 -6.24
N ARG A 84 -1.93 -6.45 -7.44
CA ARG A 84 -1.64 -7.11 -8.73
C ARG A 84 -0.34 -6.50 -9.25
N LEU A 85 0.43 -7.28 -9.97
CA LEU A 85 1.65 -6.78 -10.60
C LEU A 85 1.32 -5.65 -11.58
N GLY A 86 2.16 -4.62 -11.56
CA GLY A 86 1.99 -3.46 -12.43
C GLY A 86 1.17 -2.33 -11.81
N GLN A 87 0.55 -2.54 -10.65
CA GLN A 87 -0.23 -1.50 -9.96
C GLN A 87 0.43 -0.98 -8.70
N GLU A 88 1.55 -1.57 -8.32
CA GLU A 88 2.24 -1.27 -7.06
C GLU A 88 3.22 -0.10 -7.21
N ASP A 89 3.63 0.45 -6.06
CA ASP A 89 4.77 1.35 -5.98
C ASP A 89 6.02 0.57 -6.39
N PRO A 90 6.74 0.96 -7.44
CA PRO A 90 7.93 0.20 -7.86
C PRO A 90 9.03 0.16 -6.83
N ASP A 91 9.06 1.09 -5.89
CA ASP A 91 10.07 1.13 -4.83
C ASP A 91 9.87 0.05 -3.77
N ILE A 92 8.79 -0.73 -3.84
CA ILE A 92 8.58 -1.84 -2.91
C ILE A 92 9.56 -2.98 -3.12
N TRP A 93 10.07 -3.17 -4.33
CA TRP A 93 10.89 -4.33 -4.65
C TRP A 93 12.22 -4.36 -3.91
N PRO A 94 12.98 -3.25 -3.85
CA PRO A 94 14.18 -3.24 -3.00
C PRO A 94 13.86 -3.49 -1.52
N VAL A 95 12.73 -2.96 -1.03
CA VAL A 95 12.31 -3.17 0.36
C VAL A 95 11.99 -4.64 0.61
N VAL A 96 11.26 -5.27 -0.30
CA VAL A 96 10.92 -6.70 -0.20
C VAL A 96 12.20 -7.53 -0.17
N ALA A 97 13.13 -7.27 -1.08
CA ALA A 97 14.39 -8.01 -1.14
C ALA A 97 15.18 -7.88 0.16
N SER A 98 15.26 -6.66 0.70
CA SER A 98 15.99 -6.40 1.94
C SER A 98 15.33 -7.05 3.16
N LYS A 99 14.03 -6.84 3.32
CA LYS A 99 13.31 -7.30 4.52
C LYS A 99 13.13 -8.81 4.57
N LEU A 100 13.00 -9.47 3.42
CA LEU A 100 12.81 -10.91 3.35
C LEU A 100 14.11 -11.67 3.03
N SER A 101 15.23 -10.98 2.95
CA SER A 101 16.55 -11.58 2.70
C SER A 101 16.61 -12.35 1.37
N LEU A 102 16.06 -11.75 0.33
CA LEU A 102 16.10 -12.36 -1.00
C LEU A 102 17.38 -12.03 -1.76
#